data_a276b2c0eadab7ff35eb902d57925d19
#
_entry.id   a276b2c0eadab7ff35eb902d57925d19
#
_cell.length_a   1.000
_cell.length_b   1.000
_cell.length_c   1.000
_cell.angle_alpha   90.00
_cell.angle_beta   90.00
_cell.angle_gamma   90.00
#
_symmetry.space_group_name_H-M   'P 1'
#
loop_
_entity.id
_entity.type
_entity.pdbx_description
1 polymer ?
#
loop_
_entity_poly.entity_id
_entity_poly.type
_entity_poly.pdbx_seq_one_letter_code
_entity_poly.pdbx_strand_id
1 'polypeptide(L)' 'MKTFIIKYYLTESAYRSGIPAFTETYRGDRNSAVNWAQNRTRTSNFKFYDIQEK' A
#
# COMPACT_ATOMS: atom_id res chain seq x y z
N MET A 1 -11.58 12.15 -9.60
CA MET A 1 -10.75 11.05 -9.17
C MET A 1 -9.74 11.52 -8.16
N LYS A 2 -9.48 10.70 -7.17
CA LYS A 2 -8.47 11.02 -6.16
C LYS A 2 -7.21 10.23 -6.42
N THR A 3 -6.10 10.73 -5.90
CA THR A 3 -4.80 10.08 -6.02
C THR A 3 -4.38 9.57 -4.65
N PHE A 4 -3.96 8.32 -4.59
CA PHE A 4 -3.52 7.70 -3.34
C PHE A 4 -2.10 7.20 -3.48
N ILE A 5 -1.36 7.30 -2.40
CA ILE A 5 -0.02 6.73 -2.31
C ILE A 5 -0.12 5.49 -1.45
N ILE A 6 0.28 4.34 -2.02
CA ILE A 6 0.20 3.06 -1.32
C ILE A 6 1.63 2.62 -1.02
N LYS A 7 1.90 2.40 0.26
CA LYS A 7 3.20 1.94 0.72
C LYS A 7 3.08 0.50 1.18
N TYR A 8 4.01 -0.34 0.75
CA TYR A 8 4.02 -1.76 1.08
C TYR A 8 5.22 -2.08 1.94
N TYR A 9 5.01 -2.93 2.93
CA TYR A 9 6.04 -3.30 3.90
C TYR A 9 6.21 -4.81 3.92
N LEU A 10 7.47 -5.27 3.98
CA LEU A 10 7.78 -6.70 3.98
C LEU A 10 7.65 -7.33 5.36
N THR A 11 7.90 -6.55 6.42
CA THR A 11 7.89 -7.06 7.78
C THR A 11 7.17 -6.10 8.70
N GLU A 12 6.78 -6.60 9.87
CA GLU A 12 6.17 -5.74 10.88
C GLU A 12 7.14 -4.68 11.36
N SER A 13 8.41 -5.04 11.48
CA SER A 13 9.45 -4.10 11.90
C SER A 13 9.55 -2.92 10.91
N ALA A 14 9.53 -3.22 9.62
CA ALA A 14 9.57 -2.18 8.60
C ALA A 14 8.32 -1.30 8.67
N TYR A 15 7.17 -1.94 8.93
CA TYR A 15 5.90 -1.20 9.04
C TYR A 15 5.95 -0.21 10.21
N ARG A 16 6.44 -0.67 11.35
CA ARG A 16 6.56 0.18 12.54
C ARG A 16 7.56 1.30 12.36
N SER A 17 8.64 1.02 11.62
CA SER A 17 9.69 2.02 11.37
C SER A 17 9.32 2.99 10.26
N GLY A 18 8.25 2.70 9.51
CA GLY A 18 7.85 3.56 8.41
C GLY A 18 8.77 3.48 7.21
N ILE A 19 9.42 2.34 7.01
CA ILE A 19 10.35 2.15 5.89
C ILE A 19 9.71 1.20 4.89
N PRO A 20 9.07 1.72 3.83
CA PRO A 20 8.39 0.85 2.86
C PRO A 20 9.39 0.17 1.93
N ALA A 21 9.06 -1.08 1.58
CA ALA A 21 9.84 -1.81 0.58
C ALA A 21 9.48 -1.34 -0.82
N PHE A 22 8.26 -0.88 -1.01
CA PHE A 22 7.79 -0.44 -2.31
C PHE A 22 6.68 0.59 -2.12
N THR A 23 6.65 1.59 -2.99
CA THR A 23 5.64 2.65 -2.96
C THR A 23 5.09 2.81 -4.37
N GLU A 24 3.78 2.96 -4.49
CA GLU A 24 3.18 3.21 -5.80
C GLU A 24 2.06 4.22 -5.64
N THR A 25 1.65 4.79 -6.77
CA THR A 25 0.57 5.76 -6.83
C THR A 25 -0.63 5.12 -7.51
N TYR A 26 -1.82 5.29 -6.94
CA TYR A 26 -3.05 4.77 -7.51
C TYR A 26 -4.06 5.90 -7.67
N ARG A 27 -4.70 5.95 -8.81
CA ARG A 27 -5.72 6.97 -9.09
C ARG A 27 -7.08 6.30 -9.19
N GLY A 28 -8.04 6.81 -8.43
CA GLY A 28 -9.37 6.24 -8.40
C GLY A 28 -10.05 6.60 -7.10
N ASP A 29 -10.95 5.71 -6.63
CA ASP A 29 -11.59 5.93 -5.34
C ASP A 29 -10.88 5.09 -4.26
N ARG A 30 -11.23 5.38 -3.01
CA ARG A 30 -10.56 4.74 -1.87
C ARG A 30 -10.81 3.23 -1.83
N ASN A 31 -12.03 2.81 -2.14
CA ASN A 31 -12.36 1.39 -2.11
C ASN A 31 -11.54 0.61 -3.13
N SER A 32 -11.37 1.18 -4.32
CA SER A 32 -10.56 0.55 -5.35
C SER A 32 -9.10 0.50 -4.94
N ALA A 33 -8.61 1.57 -4.30
CA ALA A 33 -7.22 1.60 -3.83
C ALA A 33 -6.98 0.52 -2.77
N VAL A 34 -7.93 0.34 -1.83
CA VAL A 34 -7.81 -0.69 -0.81
C VAL A 34 -7.80 -2.07 -1.44
N ASN A 35 -8.71 -2.33 -2.39
CA ASN A 35 -8.75 -3.62 -3.07
C ASN A 35 -7.45 -3.88 -3.83
N TRP A 36 -6.91 -2.86 -4.47
CA TRP A 36 -5.66 -2.98 -5.20
C TRP A 36 -4.52 -3.34 -4.26
N ALA A 37 -4.43 -2.65 -3.12
CA ALA A 37 -3.37 -2.92 -2.14
C ALA A 37 -3.50 -4.33 -1.56
N GLN A 38 -4.72 -4.77 -1.25
CA GLN A 38 -4.94 -6.11 -0.72
C GLN A 38 -4.51 -7.18 -1.72
N ASN A 39 -4.84 -6.99 -3.00
CA ASN A 39 -4.41 -7.93 -4.02
C ASN A 39 -2.90 -7.98 -4.14
N ARG A 40 -2.25 -6.83 -4.05
CA ARG A 40 -0.79 -6.77 -4.12
C ARG A 40 -0.15 -7.54 -2.98
N THR A 41 -0.65 -7.34 -1.76
CA THR A 41 -0.08 -8.04 -0.60
C THR A 41 -0.34 -9.53 -0.66
N ARG A 42 -1.46 -9.93 -1.28
CA ARG A 42 -1.80 -11.35 -1.40
C ARG A 42 -0.91 -12.06 -2.42
N THR A 43 -0.56 -11.39 -3.51
CA THR A 43 0.16 -12.00 -4.61
C THR A 43 1.66 -11.74 -4.59
N SER A 44 2.17 -11.08 -3.55
CA SER A 44 3.58 -10.76 -3.42
C SER A 44 4.05 -11.08 -2.00
N ASN A 45 5.29 -10.73 -1.69
CA ASN A 45 5.87 -10.99 -0.37
C ASN A 45 5.54 -9.91 0.65
N PHE A 46 4.82 -8.87 0.24
CA PHE A 46 4.46 -7.80 1.15
C PHE A 46 3.45 -8.30 2.17
N LYS A 47 3.62 -7.89 3.42
CA LYS A 47 2.74 -8.32 4.51
C LYS A 47 1.83 -7.21 5.01
N PHE A 48 2.22 -5.96 4.82
CA PHE A 48 1.46 -4.82 5.29
C PHE A 48 1.41 -3.75 4.23
N TYR A 49 0.40 -2.92 4.29
CA TYR A 49 0.30 -1.77 3.38
C TYR A 49 -0.27 -0.58 4.14
N ASP A 50 -0.04 0.60 3.59
CA ASP A 50 -0.60 1.84 4.11
C ASP A 50 -1.05 2.68 2.91
N ILE A 51 -2.18 3.35 3.06
CA ILE A 51 -2.76 4.14 1.97
C ILE A 51 -2.93 5.57 2.48
N GLN A 52 -2.38 6.52 1.73
CA GLN A 52 -2.52 7.93 2.03
C GLN A 52 -3.14 8.63 0.83
N GLU A 53 -4.10 9.50 1.10
CA GLU A 53 -4.66 10.33 0.06
C GLU A 53 -3.73 11.52 -0.18
N LYS A 54 -3.40 11.71 -1.45
CA LYS A 54 -2.48 12.77 -1.83
C LYS A 54 -3.17 14.12 -1.92
#